data_753f6a020b9080d20549d32a4bd53f56
#
_entry.id   753f6a020b9080d20549d32a4bd53f56
#
_cell.length_a   1.000
_cell.length_b   1.000
_cell.length_c   1.000
_cell.angle_alpha   90.00
_cell.angle_beta   90.00
_cell.angle_gamma   90.00
#
_symmetry.space_group_name_H-M   'P 1'
#
loop_
_entity.id
_entity.type
_entity.pdbx_description
1 polymer ?
#
loop_
_entity_poly.entity_id
_entity_poly.type
_entity_poly.pdbx_seq_one_letter_code
_entity_poly.pdbx_strand_id
1 'polypeptide(L)'
;MNVRKIAYRLLRMFEKNKRFPTEEVKLALSRMKDKERAFFKELVWGTLRRQIYIDWVIDQYLKNPEVPLAVRVALRMGTYQIIFMDSVPDYAAVSETVSLIEEKSFRKLVNAVLRRITERSFKEPDLLHIKYSHPKWIAEYLVEHYGFRNAVLIMENHLKPNPLVLRANTLKFERDDLLSMMEEDGLNVQPTLHSPQGIVLKYNGDVSGLSYYKGGAVIVQGESSQIVSFVLQPKSGEKILDIAAGFGTKTTHIAELMKNEGKIVAVDVSFDKIERLNKNAKRMGINIIETAVMDARDVPAMFEADFDKILLDAPCSSLGTARKNPDVLLSFKKEKIKDLSKLQLELLNAAYKVLKPGGNLLYSTCTFIKEENKENIKNFIENHKDMKIVDIRELLELYKIEYTWDGFGALLLPDETLTEFYISLLEKVKD
;
A
#
# COMPACT_ATOMS: atom_id res chain seq x y z
N MET A 1 9.84 -7.79 27.23
CA MET A 1 10.07 -6.43 26.67
C MET A 1 8.79 -5.61 26.85
N ASN A 2 8.84 -4.31 27.23
CA ASN A 2 7.59 -3.53 27.37
C ASN A 2 7.16 -3.01 25.98
N VAL A 3 6.26 -3.73 25.33
CA VAL A 3 5.75 -3.44 23.98
C VAL A 3 5.09 -2.06 23.90
N ARG A 4 4.31 -1.67 24.93
CA ARG A 4 3.64 -0.36 24.99
C ARG A 4 4.65 0.80 25.02
N LYS A 5 5.75 0.65 25.77
CA LYS A 5 6.80 1.67 25.84
C LYS A 5 7.48 1.87 24.47
N ILE A 6 7.70 0.78 23.73
CA ILE A 6 8.26 0.85 22.37
C ILE A 6 7.28 1.51 21.42
N ALA A 7 6.02 1.08 21.41
CA ALA A 7 4.96 1.67 20.57
C ALA A 7 4.83 3.19 20.84
N TYR A 8 4.77 3.58 22.10
CA TYR A 8 4.72 4.99 22.52
C TYR A 8 5.89 5.82 21.97
N ARG A 9 7.12 5.30 22.09
CA ARG A 9 8.30 5.99 21.55
C ARG A 9 8.21 6.17 20.04
N LEU A 10 7.81 5.14 19.30
CA LEU A 10 7.73 5.18 17.84
C LEU A 10 6.61 6.10 17.34
N LEU A 11 5.45 6.08 18.00
CA LEU A 11 4.36 7.03 17.68
C LEU A 11 4.77 8.49 17.97
N ARG A 12 5.53 8.74 19.05
CA ARG A 12 6.09 10.07 19.29
C ARG A 12 7.09 10.52 18.23
N MET A 13 7.93 9.57 17.74
CA MET A 13 8.86 9.88 16.63
C MET A 13 8.10 10.23 15.36
N PHE A 14 7.04 9.47 15.02
CA PHE A 14 6.17 9.77 13.88
C PHE A 14 5.53 11.17 14.02
N GLU A 15 4.91 11.46 15.15
CA GLU A 15 4.24 12.75 15.37
C GLU A 15 5.20 13.94 15.28
N LYS A 16 6.41 13.79 15.80
CA LYS A 16 7.45 14.83 15.74
C LYS A 16 7.96 15.09 14.33
N ASN A 17 8.19 14.01 13.55
CA ASN A 17 8.88 14.09 12.27
C ASN A 17 7.92 14.02 11.08
N LYS A 18 6.65 13.65 11.30
CA LYS A 18 5.66 13.32 10.27
C LYS A 18 6.18 12.34 9.22
N ARG A 19 7.09 11.46 9.64
CA ARG A 19 7.67 10.38 8.86
C ARG A 19 7.66 9.10 9.69
N PHE A 20 7.12 8.02 9.12
CA PHE A 20 7.05 6.75 9.81
C PHE A 20 8.46 6.16 10.04
N PRO A 21 8.80 5.78 11.30
CA PRO A 21 10.14 5.30 11.65
C PRO A 21 10.33 3.82 11.25
N THR A 22 10.40 3.56 9.95
CA THR A 22 10.35 2.21 9.36
C THR A 22 11.47 1.31 9.86
N GLU A 23 12.71 1.79 9.95
CA GLU A 23 13.86 0.98 10.36
C GLU A 23 13.80 0.65 11.85
N GLU A 24 13.39 1.61 12.69
CA GLU A 24 13.21 1.37 14.13
C GLU A 24 12.06 0.38 14.40
N VAL A 25 10.98 0.44 13.57
CA VAL A 25 9.88 -0.51 13.65
C VAL A 25 10.34 -1.92 13.25
N LYS A 26 11.09 -2.07 12.17
CA LYS A 26 11.66 -3.36 11.76
C LYS A 26 12.55 -3.94 12.86
N LEU A 27 13.44 -3.13 13.44
CA LEU A 27 14.31 -3.53 14.52
C LEU A 27 13.51 -3.94 15.77
N ALA A 28 12.44 -3.23 16.10
CA ALA A 28 11.58 -3.60 17.23
C ALA A 28 10.89 -4.94 16.97
N LEU A 29 10.30 -5.12 15.78
CA LEU A 29 9.62 -6.37 15.40
C LEU A 29 10.55 -7.58 15.37
N SER A 30 11.82 -7.43 14.95
CA SER A 30 12.78 -8.54 14.91
C SER A 30 13.11 -9.12 16.28
N ARG A 31 12.89 -8.34 17.37
CA ARG A 31 13.16 -8.72 18.76
C ARG A 31 11.93 -9.21 19.52
N MET A 32 10.74 -9.18 18.88
CA MET A 32 9.48 -9.54 19.49
C MET A 32 9.09 -10.98 19.17
N LYS A 33 8.42 -11.66 20.12
CA LYS A 33 7.72 -12.92 19.87
C LYS A 33 6.40 -12.67 19.09
N ASP A 34 5.84 -13.69 18.48
CA ASP A 34 4.67 -13.53 17.58
C ASP A 34 3.46 -12.85 18.24
N LYS A 35 3.14 -13.21 19.49
CA LYS A 35 2.06 -12.52 20.24
C LYS A 35 2.36 -11.05 20.51
N GLU A 36 3.61 -10.73 20.83
CA GLU A 36 4.07 -9.35 21.04
C GLU A 36 4.05 -8.57 19.74
N ARG A 37 4.43 -9.18 18.60
CA ARG A 37 4.35 -8.58 17.26
C ARG A 37 2.92 -8.24 16.87
N ALA A 38 1.98 -9.16 17.07
CA ALA A 38 0.57 -8.95 16.79
C ALA A 38 0.02 -7.77 17.60
N PHE A 39 0.24 -7.77 18.92
CA PHE A 39 -0.16 -6.69 19.81
C PHE A 39 0.50 -5.35 19.43
N PHE A 40 1.79 -5.36 19.15
CA PHE A 40 2.51 -4.16 18.74
C PHE A 40 1.97 -3.56 17.43
N LYS A 41 1.78 -4.42 16.42
CA LYS A 41 1.22 -4.00 15.13
C LYS A 41 -0.18 -3.39 15.32
N GLU A 42 -1.06 -4.10 16.03
CA GLU A 42 -2.41 -3.61 16.30
C GLU A 42 -2.39 -2.26 17.02
N LEU A 43 -1.58 -2.13 18.07
CA LEU A 43 -1.50 -0.89 18.85
C LEU A 43 -0.96 0.29 18.01
N VAL A 44 0.11 0.10 17.23
CA VAL A 44 0.74 1.19 16.47
C VAL A 44 -0.10 1.57 15.27
N TRP A 45 -0.39 0.60 14.38
CA TRP A 45 -1.14 0.91 13.13
C TRP A 45 -2.60 1.24 13.41
N GLY A 46 -3.21 0.61 14.41
CA GLY A 46 -4.57 0.91 14.83
C GLY A 46 -4.70 2.33 15.40
N THR A 47 -3.76 2.74 16.27
CA THR A 47 -3.74 4.12 16.79
C THR A 47 -3.61 5.16 15.66
N LEU A 48 -2.74 4.92 14.67
CA LEU A 48 -2.58 5.82 13.51
C LEU A 48 -3.84 5.82 12.64
N ARG A 49 -4.41 4.66 12.36
CA ARG A 49 -5.60 4.49 11.52
C ARG A 49 -6.83 5.21 12.07
N ARG A 50 -6.96 5.24 13.39
CA ARG A 50 -8.09 5.85 14.10
C ARG A 50 -7.76 7.20 14.71
N GLN A 51 -6.62 7.81 14.39
CA GLN A 51 -6.08 8.96 15.10
C GLN A 51 -7.04 10.16 15.16
N ILE A 52 -7.69 10.52 14.06
CA ILE A 52 -8.59 11.67 13.99
C ILE A 52 -9.87 11.42 14.80
N TYR A 53 -10.41 10.22 14.73
CA TYR A 53 -11.54 9.81 15.57
C TYR A 53 -11.17 9.79 17.06
N ILE A 54 -10.02 9.24 17.39
CA ILE A 54 -9.52 9.18 18.76
C ILE A 54 -9.31 10.59 19.33
N ASP A 55 -8.74 11.51 18.56
CA ASP A 55 -8.58 12.90 18.98
C ASP A 55 -9.94 13.57 19.26
N TRP A 56 -10.94 13.33 18.41
CA TRP A 56 -12.31 13.78 18.65
C TRP A 56 -12.86 13.27 19.98
N VAL A 57 -12.65 12.02 20.33
CA VAL A 57 -13.10 11.45 21.60
C VAL A 57 -12.33 12.09 22.78
N ILE A 58 -11.01 12.18 22.69
CA ILE A 58 -10.16 12.77 23.75
C ILE A 58 -10.56 14.21 24.05
N ASP A 59 -10.78 15.02 23.01
CA ASP A 59 -11.03 16.44 23.12
C ASP A 59 -12.36 16.77 23.84
N GLN A 60 -13.32 15.84 23.87
CA GLN A 60 -14.53 15.97 24.67
C GLN A 60 -14.27 15.95 26.20
N TYR A 61 -13.13 15.42 26.62
CA TYR A 61 -12.75 15.26 28.03
C TYR A 61 -11.60 16.16 28.47
N LEU A 62 -10.99 16.91 27.55
CA LEU A 62 -9.97 17.90 27.86
C LEU A 62 -10.56 19.28 28.00
N LYS A 63 -10.19 19.99 29.10
CA LYS A 63 -10.55 21.42 29.26
C LYS A 63 -9.80 22.29 28.26
N ASN A 64 -8.55 21.95 27.96
CA ASN A 64 -7.73 22.57 26.92
C ASN A 64 -7.19 21.44 26.03
N PRO A 65 -7.54 21.43 24.72
CA PRO A 65 -7.01 20.48 23.77
C PRO A 65 -5.48 20.57 23.56
N GLU A 66 -4.89 21.72 23.85
CA GLU A 66 -3.45 21.92 23.75
C GLU A 66 -2.72 21.26 24.93
N VAL A 67 -2.30 20.02 24.72
CA VAL A 67 -1.49 19.26 25.67
C VAL A 67 -0.13 18.89 25.04
N PRO A 68 0.93 18.68 25.87
CA PRO A 68 2.21 18.27 25.34
C PRO A 68 2.11 17.03 24.45
N LEU A 69 2.92 16.97 23.39
CA LEU A 69 2.92 15.85 22.43
C LEU A 69 3.00 14.48 23.12
N ALA A 70 3.84 14.36 24.14
CA ALA A 70 3.97 13.15 24.93
C ALA A 70 2.64 12.70 25.56
N VAL A 71 1.87 13.65 26.09
CA VAL A 71 0.56 13.41 26.70
C VAL A 71 -0.46 13.03 25.62
N ARG A 72 -0.50 13.76 24.51
CA ARG A 72 -1.43 13.47 23.39
C ARG A 72 -1.23 12.07 22.85
N VAL A 73 0.01 11.66 22.59
CA VAL A 73 0.32 10.30 22.09
C VAL A 73 -0.06 9.22 23.10
N ALA A 74 0.19 9.45 24.40
CA ALA A 74 -0.24 8.49 25.42
C ALA A 74 -1.77 8.38 25.48
N LEU A 75 -2.50 9.51 25.45
CA LEU A 75 -3.96 9.51 25.41
C LEU A 75 -4.49 8.77 24.17
N ARG A 76 -3.91 9.00 22.98
CA ARG A 76 -4.29 8.26 21.77
C ARG A 76 -4.13 6.76 21.92
N MET A 77 -2.97 6.30 22.42
CA MET A 77 -2.71 4.89 22.66
C MET A 77 -3.64 4.26 23.70
N GLY A 78 -3.90 4.98 24.79
CA GLY A 78 -4.81 4.52 25.85
C GLY A 78 -6.26 4.42 25.31
N THR A 79 -6.71 5.45 24.62
CA THR A 79 -8.05 5.49 24.02
C THR A 79 -8.24 4.40 22.97
N TYR A 80 -7.22 4.16 22.11
CA TYR A 80 -7.27 3.06 21.15
C TYR A 80 -7.45 1.70 21.83
N GLN A 81 -6.70 1.43 22.89
CA GLN A 81 -6.82 0.18 23.65
C GLN A 81 -8.21 0.02 24.27
N ILE A 82 -8.78 1.09 24.85
CA ILE A 82 -10.07 1.06 25.52
C ILE A 82 -11.22 0.85 24.52
N ILE A 83 -11.18 1.49 23.34
CA ILE A 83 -12.30 1.50 22.39
C ILE A 83 -12.22 0.33 21.40
N PHE A 84 -11.02 -0.06 20.97
CA PHE A 84 -10.83 -0.93 19.79
C PHE A 84 -10.06 -2.23 20.07
N MET A 85 -9.59 -2.47 21.30
CA MET A 85 -8.86 -3.69 21.64
C MET A 85 -9.57 -4.50 22.71
N ASP A 86 -10.59 -5.29 22.34
CA ASP A 86 -11.40 -6.10 23.25
C ASP A 86 -10.55 -7.06 24.13
N SER A 87 -9.38 -7.46 23.64
CA SER A 87 -8.45 -8.32 24.40
C SER A 87 -7.69 -7.60 25.51
N VAL A 88 -7.83 -6.27 25.64
CA VAL A 88 -7.16 -5.46 26.66
C VAL A 88 -8.19 -4.95 27.68
N PRO A 89 -8.16 -5.40 28.93
CA PRO A 89 -9.05 -4.86 29.97
C PRO A 89 -8.83 -3.36 30.17
N ASP A 90 -9.92 -2.61 30.36
CA ASP A 90 -9.89 -1.14 30.50
C ASP A 90 -8.92 -0.68 31.61
N TYR A 91 -8.91 -1.37 32.76
CA TYR A 91 -8.00 -1.03 33.87
C TYR A 91 -6.53 -1.17 33.47
N ALA A 92 -6.20 -2.18 32.65
CA ALA A 92 -4.83 -2.39 32.17
C ALA A 92 -4.45 -1.34 31.12
N ALA A 93 -5.37 -1.00 30.19
CA ALA A 93 -5.17 0.09 29.24
C ALA A 93 -4.85 1.42 29.94
N VAL A 94 -5.62 1.75 31.00
CA VAL A 94 -5.40 2.99 31.79
C VAL A 94 -4.06 2.93 32.55
N SER A 95 -3.85 1.91 33.39
CA SER A 95 -2.68 1.85 34.29
C SER A 95 -1.35 1.82 33.52
N GLU A 96 -1.27 0.97 32.47
CA GLU A 96 -0.07 0.85 31.65
C GLU A 96 0.21 2.14 30.86
N THR A 97 -0.83 2.81 30.34
CA THR A 97 -0.64 4.08 29.63
C THR A 97 -0.18 5.19 30.57
N VAL A 98 -0.76 5.30 31.77
CA VAL A 98 -0.32 6.30 32.79
C VAL A 98 1.13 6.08 33.18
N SER A 99 1.60 4.82 33.24
CA SER A 99 2.99 4.50 33.58
C SER A 99 4.01 5.01 32.54
N LEU A 100 3.60 5.29 31.31
CA LEU A 100 4.47 5.84 30.26
C LEU A 100 4.82 7.31 30.46
N ILE A 101 4.06 8.03 31.29
CA ILE A 101 4.25 9.45 31.56
C ILE A 101 5.16 9.66 32.77
N GLU A 102 6.19 10.44 32.63
CA GLU A 102 7.16 10.70 33.71
C GLU A 102 6.64 11.75 34.69
N GLU A 103 6.04 12.83 34.20
CA GLU A 103 5.60 13.96 35.04
C GLU A 103 4.30 13.64 35.79
N LYS A 104 4.33 13.84 37.10
CA LYS A 104 3.23 13.47 38.02
C LYS A 104 1.92 14.23 37.73
N SER A 105 1.99 15.48 37.32
CA SER A 105 0.83 16.31 36.95
C SER A 105 0.12 15.71 35.72
N PHE A 106 0.86 15.34 34.71
CA PHE A 106 0.31 14.76 33.49
C PHE A 106 -0.15 13.31 33.69
N ARG A 107 0.45 12.56 34.61
CA ARG A 107 -0.12 11.24 35.01
C ARG A 107 -1.54 11.37 35.54
N LYS A 108 -1.81 12.38 36.38
CA LYS A 108 -3.18 12.62 36.90
C LYS A 108 -4.13 12.96 35.77
N LEU A 109 -3.72 13.82 34.82
CA LEU A 109 -4.51 14.21 33.67
C LEU A 109 -4.84 12.99 32.78
N VAL A 110 -3.83 12.22 32.37
CA VAL A 110 -4.01 11.02 31.52
C VAL A 110 -4.93 10.01 32.20
N ASN A 111 -4.73 9.75 33.51
CA ASN A 111 -5.60 8.84 34.25
C ASN A 111 -7.05 9.35 34.30
N ALA A 112 -7.28 10.64 34.54
CA ALA A 112 -8.63 11.21 34.64
C ALA A 112 -9.37 11.13 33.28
N VAL A 113 -8.70 11.49 32.17
CA VAL A 113 -9.26 11.46 30.82
C VAL A 113 -9.58 9.99 30.42
N LEU A 114 -8.61 9.07 30.56
CA LEU A 114 -8.83 7.68 30.14
C LEU A 114 -9.91 6.98 30.98
N ARG A 115 -10.01 7.25 32.28
CA ARG A 115 -11.11 6.70 33.11
C ARG A 115 -12.48 7.19 32.63
N ARG A 116 -12.62 8.43 32.22
CA ARG A 116 -13.88 8.93 31.66
C ARG A 116 -14.19 8.29 30.30
N ILE A 117 -13.17 8.00 29.49
CA ILE A 117 -13.34 7.29 28.22
C ILE A 117 -13.81 5.85 28.45
N THR A 118 -13.42 5.17 29.55
CA THR A 118 -13.94 3.81 29.85
C THR A 118 -15.44 3.78 30.11
N GLU A 119 -16.05 4.90 30.46
CA GLU A 119 -17.51 5.01 30.64
C GLU A 119 -18.27 4.97 29.29
N ARG A 120 -17.57 5.12 28.15
CA ARG A 120 -18.11 5.12 26.78
C ARG A 120 -19.29 6.07 26.56
N SER A 121 -19.30 7.22 27.27
CA SER A 121 -20.36 8.23 27.24
C SER A 121 -20.07 9.41 26.29
N PHE A 122 -19.05 9.28 25.41
CA PHE A 122 -18.71 10.30 24.42
C PHE A 122 -19.73 10.33 23.27
N LYS A 123 -19.86 11.51 22.65
CA LYS A 123 -20.69 11.69 21.47
C LYS A 123 -19.98 11.14 20.24
N GLU A 124 -20.72 10.40 19.42
CA GLU A 124 -20.23 9.99 18.10
C GLU A 124 -20.17 11.20 17.15
N PRO A 125 -19.19 11.23 16.23
CA PRO A 125 -19.07 12.32 15.28
C PRO A 125 -20.06 12.20 14.11
N ASP A 126 -20.75 13.30 13.78
CA ASP A 126 -21.59 13.39 12.59
C ASP A 126 -20.79 13.66 11.31
N LEU A 127 -19.60 14.26 11.46
CA LEU A 127 -18.74 14.62 10.34
C LEU A 127 -18.04 13.39 9.77
N LEU A 128 -18.23 13.14 8.47
CA LEU A 128 -17.74 11.97 7.75
C LEU A 128 -16.22 11.76 7.94
N HIS A 129 -15.43 12.82 7.80
CA HIS A 129 -13.98 12.75 7.93
C HIS A 129 -13.49 12.38 9.33
N ILE A 130 -14.25 12.74 10.39
CA ILE A 130 -13.94 12.34 11.76
C ILE A 130 -14.38 10.90 11.98
N LYS A 131 -15.62 10.55 11.59
CA LYS A 131 -16.18 9.20 11.72
C LYS A 131 -15.27 8.13 11.10
N TYR A 132 -14.74 8.41 9.92
CA TYR A 132 -13.84 7.51 9.22
C TYR A 132 -12.34 7.83 9.41
N SER A 133 -12.02 8.77 10.33
CA SER A 133 -10.63 9.11 10.71
C SER A 133 -9.73 9.51 9.53
N HIS A 134 -10.25 10.32 8.61
CA HIS A 134 -9.50 10.86 7.46
C HIS A 134 -9.26 12.37 7.60
N PRO A 135 -8.18 12.92 7.04
CA PRO A 135 -8.07 14.36 6.85
C PRO A 135 -9.28 14.89 6.09
N LYS A 136 -9.79 16.06 6.49
CA LYS A 136 -11.01 16.64 5.93
C LYS A 136 -10.96 16.75 4.41
N TRP A 137 -9.86 17.26 3.86
CA TRP A 137 -9.68 17.43 2.42
C TRP A 137 -9.74 16.10 1.64
N ILE A 138 -9.26 14.98 2.23
CA ILE A 138 -9.33 13.66 1.60
C ILE A 138 -10.77 13.16 1.55
N ALA A 139 -11.50 13.27 2.66
CA ALA A 139 -12.90 12.85 2.70
C ALA A 139 -13.77 13.68 1.72
N GLU A 140 -13.57 15.00 1.69
CA GLU A 140 -14.24 15.88 0.74
C GLU A 140 -13.88 15.52 -0.72
N TYR A 141 -12.59 15.30 -1.02
CA TYR A 141 -12.10 14.88 -2.33
C TYR A 141 -12.75 13.57 -2.80
N LEU A 142 -12.81 12.57 -1.93
CA LEU A 142 -13.42 11.28 -2.25
C LEU A 142 -14.92 11.44 -2.56
N VAL A 143 -15.66 12.21 -1.77
CA VAL A 143 -17.10 12.44 -2.00
C VAL A 143 -17.34 13.21 -3.31
N GLU A 144 -16.56 14.25 -3.58
CA GLU A 144 -16.66 15.08 -4.78
C GLU A 144 -16.39 14.27 -6.05
N HIS A 145 -15.36 13.43 -6.05
CA HIS A 145 -14.89 12.79 -7.27
C HIS A 145 -15.38 11.37 -7.50
N TYR A 146 -15.80 10.66 -6.45
CA TYR A 146 -16.24 9.25 -6.54
C TYR A 146 -17.66 9.03 -6.03
N GLY A 147 -18.32 10.08 -5.52
CA GLY A 147 -19.64 10.01 -4.93
C GLY A 147 -19.63 9.43 -3.51
N PHE A 148 -20.73 9.65 -2.79
CA PHE A 148 -20.84 9.29 -1.36
C PHE A 148 -20.61 7.79 -1.10
N ARG A 149 -21.21 6.90 -1.91
CA ARG A 149 -21.13 5.45 -1.73
C ARG A 149 -19.67 4.94 -1.81
N ASN A 150 -18.96 5.31 -2.89
CA ASN A 150 -17.57 4.87 -3.07
C ASN A 150 -16.63 5.54 -2.08
N ALA A 151 -16.86 6.81 -1.73
CA ALA A 151 -16.10 7.49 -0.70
C ALA A 151 -16.17 6.77 0.66
N VAL A 152 -17.39 6.36 1.07
CA VAL A 152 -17.59 5.60 2.30
C VAL A 152 -16.91 4.23 2.21
N LEU A 153 -17.09 3.50 1.09
CA LEU A 153 -16.44 2.20 0.86
C LEU A 153 -14.90 2.28 1.03
N ILE A 154 -14.28 3.27 0.40
CA ILE A 154 -12.82 3.51 0.47
C ILE A 154 -12.41 3.82 1.91
N MET A 155 -13.07 4.78 2.56
CA MET A 155 -12.71 5.18 3.91
C MET A 155 -12.92 4.06 4.94
N GLU A 156 -13.98 3.26 4.82
CA GLU A 156 -14.21 2.09 5.67
C GLU A 156 -13.14 1.02 5.46
N ASN A 157 -12.73 0.79 4.21
CA ASN A 157 -11.68 -0.16 3.89
C ASN A 157 -10.33 0.25 4.52
N HIS A 158 -9.98 1.54 4.48
CA HIS A 158 -8.78 2.07 5.13
C HIS A 158 -8.74 1.82 6.65
N LEU A 159 -9.90 1.67 7.28
CA LEU A 159 -10.00 1.37 8.72
C LEU A 159 -9.81 -0.11 9.07
N LYS A 160 -9.80 -1.01 8.09
CA LYS A 160 -9.62 -2.44 8.31
C LYS A 160 -8.13 -2.81 8.40
N PRO A 161 -7.76 -3.90 9.11
CA PRO A 161 -6.42 -4.46 9.03
C PRO A 161 -6.08 -4.88 7.60
N ASN A 162 -4.83 -4.65 7.18
CA ASN A 162 -4.40 -5.08 5.85
C ASN A 162 -4.12 -6.59 5.85
N PRO A 163 -4.72 -7.37 4.94
CA PRO A 163 -4.40 -8.78 4.81
C PRO A 163 -2.95 -8.97 4.35
N LEU A 164 -2.32 -10.03 4.80
CA LEU A 164 -1.05 -10.47 4.27
C LEU A 164 -1.32 -11.29 3.02
N VAL A 165 -1.03 -10.72 1.86
CA VAL A 165 -1.21 -11.39 0.56
C VAL A 165 0.14 -11.77 -0.02
N LEU A 166 0.23 -13.02 -0.45
CA LEU A 166 1.36 -13.59 -1.17
C LEU A 166 0.95 -13.83 -2.63
N ARG A 167 1.92 -13.88 -3.51
CA ARG A 167 1.79 -14.42 -4.87
C ARG A 167 2.57 -15.74 -4.96
N ALA A 168 1.93 -16.78 -5.47
CA ALA A 168 2.57 -18.02 -5.85
C ALA A 168 3.51 -17.79 -7.06
N ASN A 169 4.71 -18.36 -7.01
CA ASN A 169 5.64 -18.38 -8.15
C ASN A 169 5.29 -19.56 -9.06
N THR A 170 4.57 -19.29 -10.13
CA THR A 170 4.10 -20.29 -11.09
C THR A 170 5.20 -20.92 -11.96
N LEU A 171 6.43 -20.45 -11.88
CA LEU A 171 7.59 -21.19 -12.44
C LEU A 171 7.97 -22.41 -11.60
N LYS A 172 7.47 -22.52 -10.38
CA LYS A 172 7.81 -23.60 -9.46
C LYS A 172 6.62 -24.45 -9.03
N PHE A 173 5.49 -23.81 -8.77
CA PHE A 173 4.27 -24.47 -8.25
C PHE A 173 3.02 -23.80 -8.78
N GLU A 174 2.01 -24.58 -9.10
CA GLU A 174 0.66 -24.04 -9.25
C GLU A 174 0.13 -23.57 -7.90
N ARG A 175 -0.70 -22.52 -7.89
CA ARG A 175 -1.20 -21.92 -6.63
C ARG A 175 -1.92 -22.93 -5.75
N ASP A 176 -2.76 -23.78 -6.32
CA ASP A 176 -3.61 -24.68 -5.54
C ASP A 176 -2.81 -25.83 -4.93
N ASP A 177 -1.77 -26.33 -5.62
CA ASP A 177 -0.81 -27.27 -5.05
C ASP A 177 -0.05 -26.64 -3.87
N LEU A 178 0.37 -25.39 -4.03
CA LEU A 178 1.08 -24.67 -3.00
C LEU A 178 0.19 -24.38 -1.77
N LEU A 179 -1.11 -24.07 -1.97
CA LEU A 179 -2.07 -23.94 -0.88
C LEU A 179 -2.17 -25.24 -0.08
N SER A 180 -2.35 -26.39 -0.76
CA SER A 180 -2.43 -27.70 -0.11
C SER A 180 -1.18 -28.01 0.72
N MET A 181 0.01 -27.79 0.15
CA MET A 181 1.29 -27.99 0.87
C MET A 181 1.42 -27.08 2.10
N MET A 182 1.00 -25.82 1.97
CA MET A 182 1.06 -24.85 3.09
C MET A 182 0.07 -25.20 4.21
N GLU A 183 -1.12 -25.73 3.86
CA GLU A 183 -2.12 -26.20 4.81
C GLU A 183 -1.63 -27.46 5.57
N GLU A 184 -1.02 -28.42 4.86
CA GLU A 184 -0.40 -29.61 5.45
C GLU A 184 0.71 -29.25 6.46
N ASP A 185 1.47 -28.17 6.20
CA ASP A 185 2.47 -27.62 7.12
C ASP A 185 1.85 -26.80 8.27
N GLY A 186 0.52 -26.75 8.37
CA GLY A 186 -0.21 -26.08 9.46
C GLY A 186 -0.35 -24.57 9.30
N LEU A 187 -0.10 -24.01 8.10
CA LEU A 187 -0.32 -22.60 7.82
C LEU A 187 -1.80 -22.34 7.49
N ASN A 188 -2.33 -21.25 7.98
CA ASN A 188 -3.70 -20.84 7.67
C ASN A 188 -3.69 -19.97 6.40
N VAL A 189 -4.00 -20.57 5.27
CA VAL A 189 -3.99 -19.95 3.95
C VAL A 189 -5.34 -20.10 3.25
N GLN A 190 -5.62 -19.21 2.32
CA GLN A 190 -6.78 -19.29 1.42
C GLN A 190 -6.46 -18.57 0.10
N PRO A 191 -7.10 -18.93 -1.03
CA PRO A 191 -6.93 -18.18 -2.26
C PRO A 191 -7.47 -16.77 -2.10
N THR A 192 -6.89 -15.79 -2.83
CA THR A 192 -7.51 -14.47 -2.98
C THR A 192 -8.70 -14.54 -3.94
N LEU A 193 -9.53 -13.49 -3.97
CA LEU A 193 -10.77 -13.49 -4.73
C LEU A 193 -10.57 -13.30 -6.24
N HIS A 194 -9.53 -12.54 -6.62
CA HIS A 194 -9.38 -12.01 -7.99
C HIS A 194 -8.15 -12.54 -8.69
N SER A 195 -7.01 -12.58 -8.01
CA SER A 195 -5.77 -13.06 -8.62
C SER A 195 -5.71 -14.60 -8.64
N PRO A 196 -5.50 -15.23 -9.81
CA PRO A 196 -5.31 -16.68 -9.89
C PRO A 196 -4.05 -17.19 -9.19
N GLN A 197 -3.10 -16.28 -8.84
CA GLN A 197 -1.86 -16.61 -8.14
C GLN A 197 -1.84 -16.11 -6.70
N GLY A 198 -2.90 -15.43 -6.25
CA GLY A 198 -2.98 -14.80 -4.95
C GLY A 198 -3.30 -15.79 -3.83
N ILE A 199 -2.60 -15.63 -2.69
CA ILE A 199 -2.77 -16.38 -1.46
C ILE A 199 -2.89 -15.41 -0.29
N VAL A 200 -3.97 -15.50 0.49
CA VAL A 200 -4.07 -14.82 1.78
C VAL A 200 -3.45 -15.73 2.84
N LEU A 201 -2.51 -15.20 3.61
CA LEU A 201 -1.87 -15.91 4.71
C LEU A 201 -2.21 -15.25 6.05
N LYS A 202 -2.88 -15.98 6.95
CA LYS A 202 -3.11 -15.55 8.33
C LYS A 202 -1.90 -15.94 9.20
N TYR A 203 -0.95 -15.02 9.35
CA TYR A 203 0.33 -15.29 9.99
C TYR A 203 0.85 -14.06 10.77
N ASN A 204 1.27 -14.28 12.00
CA ASN A 204 1.81 -13.21 12.85
C ASN A 204 3.35 -13.17 12.87
N GLY A 205 3.99 -14.20 12.34
CA GLY A 205 5.45 -14.30 12.28
C GLY A 205 6.09 -13.48 11.16
N ASP A 206 7.36 -13.73 10.93
CA ASP A 206 8.12 -13.15 9.81
C ASP A 206 8.06 -14.07 8.59
N VAL A 207 7.39 -13.60 7.54
CA VAL A 207 7.25 -14.34 6.26
C VAL A 207 8.62 -14.72 5.67
N SER A 208 9.64 -13.88 5.87
CA SER A 208 10.99 -14.17 5.36
C SER A 208 11.64 -15.38 6.02
N GLY A 209 11.12 -15.82 7.16
CA GLY A 209 11.52 -17.03 7.88
C GLY A 209 10.96 -18.32 7.29
N LEU A 210 9.84 -18.26 6.55
CA LEU A 210 9.17 -19.43 5.98
C LEU A 210 10.01 -20.12 4.90
N SER A 211 9.99 -21.45 4.85
CA SER A 211 10.63 -22.26 3.82
C SER A 211 10.16 -21.89 2.41
N TYR A 212 8.85 -21.69 2.26
CA TYR A 212 8.22 -21.25 1.01
C TYR A 212 8.75 -19.93 0.48
N TYR A 213 8.96 -18.94 1.37
CA TYR A 213 9.57 -17.67 0.98
C TYR A 213 11.06 -17.85 0.63
N LYS A 214 11.84 -18.51 1.49
CA LYS A 214 13.28 -18.74 1.25
C LYS A 214 13.53 -19.54 -0.02
N GLY A 215 12.71 -20.56 -0.29
CA GLY A 215 12.74 -21.38 -1.49
C GLY A 215 12.24 -20.66 -2.76
N GLY A 216 11.72 -19.45 -2.65
CA GLY A 216 11.20 -18.68 -3.79
C GLY A 216 9.89 -19.20 -4.36
N ALA A 217 9.14 -20.01 -3.62
CA ALA A 217 7.81 -20.46 -3.98
C ALA A 217 6.76 -19.35 -3.85
N VAL A 218 7.00 -18.39 -2.95
CA VAL A 218 6.11 -17.22 -2.76
C VAL A 218 6.89 -15.91 -2.66
N ILE A 219 6.19 -14.81 -2.95
CA ILE A 219 6.61 -13.44 -2.67
C ILE A 219 5.46 -12.64 -2.06
N VAL A 220 5.77 -11.69 -1.16
CA VAL A 220 4.75 -10.79 -0.59
C VAL A 220 4.36 -9.76 -1.64
N GLN A 221 3.12 -9.81 -2.12
CA GLN A 221 2.57 -8.84 -3.07
C GLN A 221 1.06 -8.70 -2.88
N GLY A 222 0.58 -7.47 -2.68
CA GLY A 222 -0.87 -7.19 -2.59
C GLY A 222 -1.61 -7.53 -3.87
N GLU A 223 -2.86 -7.94 -3.76
CA GLU A 223 -3.64 -8.46 -4.89
C GLU A 223 -3.82 -7.42 -6.00
N SER A 224 -4.15 -6.16 -5.67
CA SER A 224 -4.26 -5.09 -6.68
C SER A 224 -2.97 -4.92 -7.51
N SER A 225 -1.80 -5.07 -6.86
CA SER A 225 -0.50 -5.04 -7.55
C SER A 225 -0.26 -6.27 -8.45
N GLN A 226 -0.89 -7.42 -8.13
CA GLN A 226 -0.86 -8.61 -9.00
C GLN A 226 -1.71 -8.39 -10.26
N ILE A 227 -2.89 -7.77 -10.12
CA ILE A 227 -3.79 -7.46 -11.25
C ILE A 227 -3.11 -6.61 -12.33
N VAL A 228 -2.24 -5.69 -11.95
CA VAL A 228 -1.48 -4.85 -12.90
C VAL A 228 -0.74 -5.71 -13.93
N SER A 229 -0.06 -6.78 -13.51
CA SER A 229 0.69 -7.65 -14.42
C SER A 229 -0.22 -8.46 -15.33
N PHE A 230 -1.39 -8.87 -14.85
CA PHE A 230 -2.40 -9.55 -15.69
C PHE A 230 -2.99 -8.61 -16.74
N VAL A 231 -3.22 -7.34 -16.39
CA VAL A 231 -3.71 -6.34 -17.36
C VAL A 231 -2.66 -6.05 -18.44
N LEU A 232 -1.37 -6.07 -18.13
CA LEU A 232 -0.30 -5.93 -19.11
C LEU A 232 -0.25 -7.09 -20.10
N GLN A 233 -0.71 -8.30 -19.74
CA GLN A 233 -0.73 -9.51 -20.58
C GLN A 233 0.63 -9.83 -21.23
N PRO A 234 1.73 -9.93 -20.47
CA PRO A 234 3.05 -10.20 -21.03
C PRO A 234 3.08 -11.60 -21.66
N LYS A 235 3.81 -11.75 -22.79
CA LYS A 235 3.95 -13.01 -23.53
C LYS A 235 5.39 -13.48 -23.56
N SER A 236 5.61 -14.80 -23.60
CA SER A 236 6.94 -15.40 -23.82
C SER A 236 7.60 -14.80 -25.07
N GLY A 237 8.89 -14.47 -24.95
CA GLY A 237 9.70 -13.91 -26.04
C GLY A 237 9.62 -12.40 -26.21
N GLU A 238 8.70 -11.70 -25.53
CA GLU A 238 8.62 -10.23 -25.59
C GLU A 238 9.80 -9.55 -24.89
N LYS A 239 10.10 -8.33 -25.32
CA LYS A 239 11.02 -7.40 -24.66
C LYS A 239 10.22 -6.36 -23.89
N ILE A 240 10.32 -6.38 -22.57
CA ILE A 240 9.52 -5.54 -21.67
C ILE A 240 10.42 -4.61 -20.86
N LEU A 241 9.96 -3.37 -20.67
CA LEU A 241 10.60 -2.40 -19.78
C LEU A 241 9.72 -2.14 -18.56
N ASP A 242 10.31 -2.25 -17.37
CA ASP A 242 9.67 -1.88 -16.10
C ASP A 242 10.32 -0.59 -15.57
N ILE A 243 9.58 0.50 -15.66
CA ILE A 243 10.01 1.84 -15.24
C ILE A 243 9.60 2.07 -13.78
N ALA A 244 10.57 2.47 -12.94
CA ALA A 244 10.40 2.61 -11.48
C ALA A 244 10.10 1.25 -10.79
N ALA A 245 10.85 0.21 -11.16
CA ALA A 245 10.62 -1.19 -10.81
C ALA A 245 10.59 -1.49 -9.29
N GLY A 246 11.13 -0.62 -8.46
CA GLY A 246 11.14 -0.76 -7.02
C GLY A 246 11.86 -2.04 -6.56
N PHE A 247 11.19 -2.82 -5.71
CA PHE A 247 11.73 -4.10 -5.22
C PHE A 247 11.49 -5.29 -6.17
N GLY A 248 10.96 -5.04 -7.37
CA GLY A 248 10.76 -6.02 -8.43
C GLY A 248 9.58 -6.96 -8.24
N THR A 249 8.58 -6.59 -7.45
CA THR A 249 7.42 -7.46 -7.26
C THR A 249 6.60 -7.62 -8.54
N LYS A 250 6.37 -6.54 -9.30
CA LYS A 250 5.73 -6.59 -10.61
C LYS A 250 6.66 -7.14 -11.69
N THR A 251 7.94 -6.74 -11.68
CA THR A 251 8.98 -7.25 -12.60
C THR A 251 9.07 -8.77 -12.56
N THR A 252 9.15 -9.36 -11.36
CA THR A 252 9.19 -10.82 -11.18
C THR A 252 7.87 -11.48 -11.58
N HIS A 253 6.73 -10.82 -11.39
CA HIS A 253 5.44 -11.32 -11.84
C HIS A 253 5.33 -11.36 -13.38
N ILE A 254 5.79 -10.31 -14.04
CA ILE A 254 5.88 -10.28 -15.52
C ILE A 254 6.76 -11.44 -16.02
N ALA A 255 7.91 -11.69 -15.39
CA ALA A 255 8.81 -12.79 -15.76
C ALA A 255 8.13 -14.18 -15.60
N GLU A 256 7.33 -14.38 -14.54
CA GLU A 256 6.54 -15.61 -14.36
C GLU A 256 5.51 -15.78 -15.48
N LEU A 257 4.75 -14.72 -15.80
CA LEU A 257 3.75 -14.74 -16.87
C LEU A 257 4.38 -14.97 -18.26
N MET A 258 5.61 -14.49 -18.46
CA MET A 258 6.43 -14.78 -19.64
C MET A 258 7.07 -16.18 -19.62
N LYS A 259 6.79 -17.01 -18.62
CA LYS A 259 7.41 -18.34 -18.44
C LYS A 259 8.95 -18.30 -18.41
N ASN A 260 9.50 -17.16 -17.92
CA ASN A 260 10.95 -16.92 -17.89
C ASN A 260 11.63 -16.98 -19.27
N GLU A 261 10.91 -16.55 -20.33
CA GLU A 261 11.36 -16.51 -21.71
C GLU A 261 11.18 -15.11 -22.29
N GLY A 262 12.21 -14.54 -22.90
CA GLY A 262 12.26 -13.18 -23.44
C GLY A 262 13.27 -12.31 -22.69
N LYS A 263 12.97 -11.01 -22.57
CA LYS A 263 13.86 -10.06 -21.90
C LYS A 263 13.07 -9.00 -21.14
N ILE A 264 13.44 -8.76 -19.88
CA ILE A 264 12.89 -7.65 -19.09
C ILE A 264 14.03 -6.74 -18.69
N VAL A 265 13.90 -5.43 -18.98
CA VAL A 265 14.77 -4.39 -18.45
C VAL A 265 14.04 -3.69 -17.32
N ALA A 266 14.63 -3.65 -16.13
CA ALA A 266 14.04 -3.03 -14.96
C ALA A 266 14.92 -1.88 -14.46
N VAL A 267 14.35 -0.69 -14.35
CA VAL A 267 15.08 0.52 -13.93
C VAL A 267 14.47 1.14 -12.67
N ASP A 268 15.33 1.59 -11.76
CA ASP A 268 14.96 2.41 -10.59
C ASP A 268 16.13 3.31 -10.21
N VAL A 269 15.87 4.48 -9.65
CA VAL A 269 16.92 5.41 -9.16
C VAL A 269 17.66 4.90 -7.92
N SER A 270 17.08 3.95 -7.20
CA SER A 270 17.57 3.44 -5.92
C SER A 270 18.38 2.16 -6.09
N PHE A 271 19.68 2.24 -5.82
CA PHE A 271 20.56 1.07 -5.79
C PHE A 271 20.05 -0.03 -4.85
N ASP A 272 19.60 0.32 -3.64
CA ASP A 272 19.10 -0.64 -2.65
C ASP A 272 17.87 -1.41 -3.13
N LYS A 273 16.99 -0.73 -3.89
CA LYS A 273 15.82 -1.39 -4.47
C LYS A 273 16.22 -2.37 -5.57
N ILE A 274 17.10 -1.96 -6.46
CA ILE A 274 17.64 -2.81 -7.53
C ILE A 274 18.38 -4.02 -6.96
N GLU A 275 19.18 -3.85 -5.92
CA GLU A 275 19.85 -4.97 -5.25
C GLU A 275 18.84 -5.98 -4.69
N ARG A 276 17.76 -5.50 -4.07
CA ARG A 276 16.68 -6.36 -3.56
C ARG A 276 15.87 -7.02 -4.67
N LEU A 277 15.64 -6.33 -5.80
CA LEU A 277 15.04 -6.92 -6.99
C LEU A 277 15.88 -8.11 -7.46
N ASN A 278 17.18 -7.92 -7.63
CA ASN A 278 18.10 -8.97 -8.07
C ASN A 278 18.14 -10.18 -7.10
N LYS A 279 18.11 -9.93 -5.79
CA LYS A 279 18.01 -10.98 -4.79
C LYS A 279 16.67 -11.75 -4.91
N ASN A 280 15.55 -11.06 -5.13
CA ASN A 280 14.25 -11.68 -5.35
C ASN A 280 14.22 -12.51 -6.64
N ALA A 281 14.68 -11.96 -7.76
CA ALA A 281 14.74 -12.67 -9.04
C ALA A 281 15.56 -13.98 -8.91
N LYS A 282 16.76 -13.89 -8.33
CA LYS A 282 17.61 -15.06 -8.08
C LYS A 282 16.90 -16.10 -7.18
N ARG A 283 16.29 -15.68 -6.08
CA ARG A 283 15.56 -16.55 -5.14
C ARG A 283 14.40 -17.28 -5.82
N MET A 284 13.71 -16.59 -6.73
CA MET A 284 12.58 -17.10 -7.48
C MET A 284 12.95 -17.95 -8.70
N GLY A 285 14.23 -17.97 -9.10
CA GLY A 285 14.73 -18.72 -10.26
C GLY A 285 14.52 -17.99 -11.58
N ILE A 286 14.41 -16.68 -11.56
CA ILE A 286 14.20 -15.82 -12.75
C ILE A 286 15.54 -15.34 -13.28
N ASN A 287 15.76 -15.45 -14.60
CA ASN A 287 17.02 -15.14 -15.26
C ASN A 287 16.92 -14.19 -16.47
N ILE A 288 15.71 -13.75 -16.83
CA ILE A 288 15.46 -12.87 -17.99
C ILE A 288 15.45 -11.38 -17.64
N ILE A 289 15.74 -11.02 -16.38
CA ILE A 289 15.70 -9.64 -15.89
C ILE A 289 17.11 -9.04 -15.93
N GLU A 290 17.27 -7.96 -16.67
CA GLU A 290 18.43 -7.07 -16.61
C GLU A 290 18.05 -5.81 -15.83
N THR A 291 18.92 -5.33 -14.95
CA THR A 291 18.62 -4.19 -14.10
C THR A 291 19.57 -3.03 -14.32
N ALA A 292 19.07 -1.79 -14.19
CA ALA A 292 19.90 -0.60 -14.22
C ALA A 292 19.49 0.40 -13.12
N VAL A 293 20.47 0.99 -12.47
CA VAL A 293 20.27 2.11 -11.53
C VAL A 293 20.38 3.39 -12.33
N MET A 294 19.23 4.03 -12.62
CA MET A 294 19.19 5.24 -13.42
C MET A 294 17.89 6.02 -13.18
N ASP A 295 17.90 7.29 -13.53
CA ASP A 295 16.65 8.06 -13.63
C ASP A 295 15.88 7.59 -14.88
N ALA A 296 14.64 7.23 -14.70
CA ALA A 296 13.84 6.70 -15.80
C ALA A 296 13.55 7.75 -16.89
N ARG A 297 13.74 9.03 -16.61
CA ARG A 297 13.68 10.12 -17.61
C ARG A 297 14.80 10.02 -18.64
N ASP A 298 15.91 9.36 -18.29
CA ASP A 298 17.07 9.16 -19.16
C ASP A 298 16.98 7.88 -20.02
N VAL A 299 15.93 7.06 -19.84
CA VAL A 299 15.70 5.83 -20.61
C VAL A 299 15.79 6.05 -22.13
N PRO A 300 15.25 7.15 -22.74
CA PRO A 300 15.36 7.38 -24.18
C PRO A 300 16.77 7.69 -24.70
N ALA A 301 17.71 8.02 -23.81
CA ALA A 301 19.10 8.20 -24.18
C ALA A 301 19.89 6.86 -24.21
N MET A 302 19.36 5.82 -23.56
CA MET A 302 20.01 4.52 -23.40
C MET A 302 19.40 3.42 -24.25
N PHE A 303 18.14 3.57 -24.67
CA PHE A 303 17.40 2.55 -25.40
C PHE A 303 16.67 3.15 -26.61
N GLU A 304 16.62 2.37 -27.68
CA GLU A 304 15.82 2.68 -28.86
C GLU A 304 14.34 2.28 -28.66
N ALA A 305 13.49 2.63 -29.61
CA ALA A 305 12.06 2.29 -29.59
C ALA A 305 11.85 0.81 -29.98
N ASP A 306 12.23 -0.12 -29.10
CA ASP A 306 12.21 -1.55 -29.36
C ASP A 306 11.51 -2.40 -28.28
N PHE A 307 10.89 -1.80 -27.29
CA PHE A 307 10.10 -2.52 -26.28
C PHE A 307 8.69 -2.84 -26.78
N ASP A 308 8.30 -4.10 -26.65
CA ASP A 308 6.96 -4.58 -27.00
C ASP A 308 5.93 -4.07 -25.98
N LYS A 309 6.32 -4.05 -24.70
CA LYS A 309 5.48 -3.55 -23.61
C LYS A 309 6.30 -2.77 -22.60
N ILE A 310 5.65 -1.81 -21.97
CA ILE A 310 6.24 -1.02 -20.89
C ILE A 310 5.28 -1.01 -19.72
N LEU A 311 5.80 -1.29 -18.52
CA LEU A 311 5.14 -1.04 -17.25
C LEU A 311 5.70 0.26 -16.65
N LEU A 312 4.83 1.21 -16.36
CA LEU A 312 5.12 2.37 -15.53
C LEU A 312 4.23 2.32 -14.27
N ASP A 313 4.74 1.65 -13.22
CA ASP A 313 4.15 1.74 -11.87
C ASP A 313 4.68 3.01 -11.22
N ALA A 314 3.98 4.12 -11.48
CA ALA A 314 4.52 5.45 -11.27
C ALA A 314 4.68 5.81 -9.78
N PRO A 315 5.75 6.52 -9.40
CA PRO A 315 5.84 7.11 -8.07
C PRO A 315 4.67 8.07 -7.86
N CYS A 316 3.91 7.87 -6.77
CA CYS A 316 2.65 8.56 -6.54
C CYS A 316 2.46 8.93 -5.07
N SER A 317 1.36 9.60 -4.73
CA SER A 317 0.99 9.94 -3.35
C SER A 317 0.79 8.74 -2.44
N SER A 318 0.57 7.55 -3.02
CA SER A 318 0.34 6.27 -2.30
C SER A 318 -0.88 6.28 -1.37
N LEU A 319 -1.83 7.21 -1.54
CA LEU A 319 -2.99 7.36 -0.66
C LEU A 319 -3.91 6.13 -0.66
N GLY A 320 -3.97 5.37 -1.76
CA GLY A 320 -4.67 4.09 -1.82
C GLY A 320 -4.02 2.96 -1.02
N THR A 321 -2.84 3.19 -0.44
CA THR A 321 -2.19 2.20 0.44
C THR A 321 -2.52 2.42 1.93
N ALA A 322 -3.43 3.31 2.26
CA ALA A 322 -3.72 3.73 3.64
C ALA A 322 -4.15 2.58 4.56
N ARG A 323 -4.81 1.54 4.03
CA ARG A 323 -5.12 0.32 4.77
C ARG A 323 -3.85 -0.34 5.32
N LYS A 324 -2.77 -0.38 4.54
CA LYS A 324 -1.45 -0.93 4.89
C LYS A 324 -0.60 0.08 5.65
N ASN A 325 -0.60 1.34 5.19
CA ASN A 325 0.26 2.43 5.64
C ASN A 325 -0.60 3.63 6.09
N PRO A 326 -1.30 3.55 7.24
CA PRO A 326 -2.23 4.62 7.66
C PRO A 326 -1.55 5.96 7.92
N ASP A 327 -0.24 5.97 8.16
CA ASP A 327 0.57 7.17 8.30
C ASP A 327 0.58 8.05 7.04
N VAL A 328 0.35 7.47 5.85
CA VAL A 328 0.31 8.24 4.59
C VAL A 328 -0.80 9.28 4.61
N LEU A 329 -1.98 8.97 5.14
CA LEU A 329 -3.08 9.93 5.26
C LEU A 329 -2.72 11.11 6.18
N LEU A 330 -1.95 10.86 7.24
CA LEU A 330 -1.60 11.84 8.27
C LEU A 330 -0.38 12.71 7.92
N SER A 331 0.45 12.24 7.00
CA SER A 331 1.73 12.87 6.65
C SER A 331 1.76 13.48 5.25
N PHE A 332 0.90 13.02 4.33
CA PHE A 332 0.89 13.52 2.96
C PHE A 332 0.34 14.95 2.88
N LYS A 333 1.04 15.78 2.13
CA LYS A 333 0.68 17.17 1.89
C LYS A 333 0.07 17.34 0.50
N LYS A 334 -1.13 17.96 0.43
CA LYS A 334 -1.88 18.14 -0.83
C LYS A 334 -1.06 18.86 -1.92
N GLU A 335 -0.19 19.78 -1.53
CA GLU A 335 0.65 20.57 -2.45
C GLU A 335 1.61 19.71 -3.27
N LYS A 336 1.99 18.51 -2.76
CA LYS A 336 2.87 17.57 -3.47
C LYS A 336 2.21 16.88 -4.67
N ILE A 337 0.88 16.92 -4.79
CA ILE A 337 0.15 16.32 -5.91
C ILE A 337 0.67 16.88 -7.23
N LYS A 338 0.85 18.19 -7.32
CA LYS A 338 1.32 18.86 -8.55
C LYS A 338 2.72 18.39 -8.99
N ASP A 339 3.63 18.24 -8.04
CA ASP A 339 5.00 17.80 -8.34
C ASP A 339 5.03 16.33 -8.78
N LEU A 340 4.21 15.49 -8.14
CA LEU A 340 4.06 14.08 -8.50
C LEU A 340 3.43 13.91 -9.89
N SER A 341 2.34 14.62 -10.16
CA SER A 341 1.68 14.62 -11.47
C SER A 341 2.63 15.03 -12.59
N LYS A 342 3.45 16.08 -12.37
CA LYS A 342 4.47 16.51 -13.33
C LYS A 342 5.52 15.42 -13.58
N LEU A 343 6.06 14.81 -12.51
CA LEU A 343 7.04 13.72 -12.63
C LEU A 343 6.45 12.54 -13.39
N GLN A 344 5.22 12.14 -13.09
CA GLN A 344 4.52 11.04 -13.76
C GLN A 344 4.36 11.30 -15.25
N LEU A 345 4.03 12.53 -15.64
CA LEU A 345 3.94 12.91 -17.04
C LEU A 345 5.30 12.88 -17.76
N GLU A 346 6.39 13.30 -17.07
CA GLU A 346 7.76 13.17 -17.59
C GLU A 346 8.13 11.70 -17.84
N LEU A 347 7.76 10.80 -16.92
CA LEU A 347 8.00 9.36 -17.05
C LEU A 347 7.16 8.72 -18.16
N LEU A 348 5.89 9.12 -18.32
CA LEU A 348 5.04 8.70 -19.45
C LEU A 348 5.67 9.10 -20.81
N ASN A 349 6.18 10.32 -20.90
CA ASN A 349 6.87 10.80 -22.09
C ASN A 349 8.18 10.05 -22.39
N ALA A 350 8.92 9.65 -21.34
CA ALA A 350 10.11 8.84 -21.50
C ALA A 350 9.75 7.43 -22.00
N ALA A 351 8.75 6.80 -21.42
CA ALA A 351 8.23 5.50 -21.82
C ALA A 351 7.77 5.48 -23.30
N TYR A 352 7.01 6.48 -23.73
CA TYR A 352 6.53 6.60 -25.10
C TYR A 352 7.65 6.56 -26.15
N LYS A 353 8.78 7.23 -25.87
CA LYS A 353 9.89 7.34 -26.81
C LYS A 353 10.57 6.01 -27.12
N VAL A 354 10.50 5.05 -26.20
CA VAL A 354 11.14 3.73 -26.35
C VAL A 354 10.14 2.60 -26.62
N LEU A 355 8.84 2.92 -26.66
CA LEU A 355 7.78 1.98 -27.02
C LEU A 355 7.72 1.78 -28.54
N LYS A 356 7.69 0.54 -29.01
CA LYS A 356 7.47 0.19 -30.41
C LYS A 356 6.10 0.65 -30.92
N PRO A 357 5.95 1.00 -32.20
CA PRO A 357 4.65 1.01 -32.85
C PRO A 357 3.93 -0.34 -32.71
N GLY A 358 2.67 -0.33 -32.25
CA GLY A 358 1.91 -1.52 -31.88
C GLY A 358 2.22 -2.08 -30.49
N GLY A 359 3.09 -1.44 -29.73
CA GLY A 359 3.41 -1.81 -28.35
C GLY A 359 2.39 -1.26 -27.35
N ASN A 360 2.39 -1.83 -26.13
CA ASN A 360 1.52 -1.43 -25.04
C ASN A 360 2.28 -0.75 -23.89
N LEU A 361 1.73 0.36 -23.40
CA LEU A 361 2.19 1.05 -22.19
C LEU A 361 1.11 0.92 -21.12
N LEU A 362 1.43 0.23 -20.03
CA LEU A 362 0.58 0.19 -18.85
C LEU A 362 1.07 1.21 -17.84
N TYR A 363 0.18 2.13 -17.48
CA TYR A 363 0.36 3.10 -16.40
C TYR A 363 -0.42 2.65 -15.18
N SER A 364 0.22 2.63 -14.01
CA SER A 364 -0.46 2.32 -12.75
C SER A 364 0.02 3.21 -11.62
N THR A 365 -0.89 3.46 -10.65
CA THR A 365 -0.59 4.16 -9.39
C THR A 365 -1.37 3.52 -8.25
N CYS A 366 -0.83 3.57 -7.04
CA CYS A 366 -1.55 3.18 -5.83
C CYS A 366 -2.20 4.41 -5.16
N THR A 367 -2.97 5.20 -5.94
CA THR A 367 -3.70 6.37 -5.45
C THR A 367 -5.02 6.57 -6.18
N PHE A 368 -5.95 7.22 -5.51
CA PHE A 368 -7.24 7.65 -6.07
C PHE A 368 -7.24 9.11 -6.55
N ILE A 369 -6.10 9.79 -6.57
CA ILE A 369 -5.98 11.21 -6.96
C ILE A 369 -6.08 11.35 -8.49
N LYS A 370 -7.09 12.09 -8.98
CA LYS A 370 -7.37 12.23 -10.43
C LYS A 370 -6.26 12.96 -11.17
N GLU A 371 -5.62 13.93 -10.52
CA GLU A 371 -4.49 14.67 -11.06
C GLU A 371 -3.28 13.77 -11.34
N GLU A 372 -3.11 12.70 -10.56
CA GLU A 372 -2.07 11.70 -10.76
C GLU A 372 -2.50 10.58 -11.73
N ASN A 373 -3.77 10.47 -12.07
CA ASN A 373 -4.39 9.39 -12.83
C ASN A 373 -4.98 9.90 -14.14
N LYS A 374 -6.31 10.10 -14.18
CA LYS A 374 -7.08 10.51 -15.35
C LYS A 374 -6.49 11.74 -16.06
N GLU A 375 -6.14 12.78 -15.30
CA GLU A 375 -5.68 14.04 -15.88
C GLU A 375 -4.31 13.89 -16.54
N ASN A 376 -3.42 13.10 -15.95
CA ASN A 376 -2.13 12.78 -16.57
C ASN A 376 -2.29 11.97 -17.85
N ILE A 377 -3.14 10.94 -17.86
CA ILE A 377 -3.38 10.14 -19.07
C ILE A 377 -4.05 10.98 -20.16
N LYS A 378 -5.03 11.80 -19.79
CA LYS A 378 -5.68 12.73 -20.73
C LYS A 378 -4.66 13.68 -21.37
N ASN A 379 -3.85 14.35 -20.56
CA ASN A 379 -2.80 15.26 -21.04
C ASN A 379 -1.81 14.53 -21.96
N PHE A 380 -1.39 13.33 -21.56
CA PHE A 380 -0.47 12.53 -22.34
C PHE A 380 -1.02 12.19 -23.74
N ILE A 381 -2.28 11.72 -23.84
CA ILE A 381 -2.92 11.37 -25.13
C ILE A 381 -3.18 12.61 -26.00
N GLU A 382 -3.53 13.75 -25.41
CA GLU A 382 -3.71 15.00 -26.14
C GLU A 382 -2.43 15.42 -26.87
N ASN A 383 -1.25 15.08 -26.33
CA ASN A 383 0.06 15.38 -26.91
C ASN A 383 0.65 14.24 -27.76
N HIS A 384 0.08 13.03 -27.74
CA HIS A 384 0.54 11.85 -28.49
C HIS A 384 -0.64 11.21 -29.20
N LYS A 385 -0.95 11.70 -30.41
CA LYS A 385 -2.15 11.31 -31.20
C LYS A 385 -2.12 9.87 -31.71
N ASP A 386 -0.96 9.26 -31.74
CA ASP A 386 -0.71 7.86 -32.04
C ASP A 386 -0.89 6.92 -30.84
N MET A 387 -1.19 7.46 -29.64
CA MET A 387 -1.52 6.66 -28.47
C MET A 387 -3.05 6.55 -28.30
N LYS A 388 -3.54 5.33 -28.05
CA LYS A 388 -4.96 5.05 -27.81
C LYS A 388 -5.15 4.30 -26.49
N ILE A 389 -6.29 4.56 -25.85
CA ILE A 389 -6.74 3.78 -24.68
C ILE A 389 -7.16 2.39 -25.15
N VAL A 390 -6.66 1.37 -24.48
CA VAL A 390 -7.14 0.00 -24.59
C VAL A 390 -8.20 -0.22 -23.52
N ASP A 391 -9.38 -0.69 -23.93
CA ASP A 391 -10.46 -1.01 -22.99
C ASP A 391 -10.12 -2.28 -22.19
N ILE A 392 -10.00 -2.12 -20.88
CA ILE A 392 -9.65 -3.20 -19.97
C ILE A 392 -10.84 -3.71 -19.14
N ARG A 393 -12.06 -3.20 -19.39
CA ARG A 393 -13.23 -3.50 -18.56
C ARG A 393 -13.61 -4.98 -18.59
N GLU A 394 -13.66 -5.62 -19.75
CA GLU A 394 -13.93 -7.05 -19.88
C GLU A 394 -12.91 -7.90 -19.10
N LEU A 395 -11.64 -7.49 -19.12
CA LEU A 395 -10.59 -8.17 -18.36
C LEU A 395 -10.79 -8.02 -16.84
N LEU A 396 -11.15 -6.83 -16.37
CA LEU A 396 -11.44 -6.61 -14.94
C LEU A 396 -12.68 -7.39 -14.49
N GLU A 397 -13.71 -7.48 -15.34
CA GLU A 397 -14.92 -8.28 -15.08
C GLU A 397 -14.61 -9.79 -15.04
N LEU A 398 -13.71 -10.28 -15.89
CA LEU A 398 -13.22 -11.66 -15.83
C LEU A 398 -12.60 -12.00 -14.48
N TYR A 399 -11.86 -11.06 -13.89
CA TYR A 399 -11.30 -11.19 -12.55
C TYR A 399 -12.29 -10.79 -11.44
N LYS A 400 -13.56 -10.49 -11.75
CA LYS A 400 -14.63 -10.11 -10.80
C LYS A 400 -14.28 -8.87 -9.95
N ILE A 401 -13.56 -7.92 -10.53
CA ILE A 401 -13.10 -6.71 -9.85
C ILE A 401 -14.14 -5.62 -9.98
N GLU A 402 -14.52 -5.00 -8.85
CA GLU A 402 -15.29 -3.75 -8.87
C GLU A 402 -14.36 -2.56 -9.15
N TYR A 403 -14.78 -1.67 -10.04
CA TYR A 403 -14.00 -0.51 -10.45
C TYR A 403 -14.87 0.70 -10.79
N THR A 404 -14.24 1.87 -10.86
CA THR A 404 -14.81 3.04 -11.54
C THR A 404 -14.03 3.33 -12.81
N TRP A 405 -14.73 3.40 -13.95
CA TRP A 405 -14.14 3.75 -15.25
C TRP A 405 -14.29 5.24 -15.52
N ASP A 406 -13.21 5.93 -15.87
CA ASP A 406 -13.21 7.38 -16.09
C ASP A 406 -13.01 7.80 -17.55
N GLY A 407 -13.01 6.83 -18.48
CA GLY A 407 -12.76 7.02 -19.91
C GLY A 407 -11.30 6.91 -20.32
N PHE A 408 -10.38 6.89 -19.36
CA PHE A 408 -8.94 6.81 -19.57
C PHE A 408 -8.29 5.64 -18.84
N GLY A 409 -8.95 5.13 -17.81
CA GLY A 409 -8.49 4.01 -17.03
C GLY A 409 -9.53 3.60 -15.97
N ALA A 410 -9.17 2.64 -15.16
CA ALA A 410 -9.99 2.11 -14.08
C ALA A 410 -9.33 2.35 -12.72
N LEU A 411 -10.08 2.91 -11.77
CA LEU A 411 -9.74 2.83 -10.36
C LEU A 411 -10.39 1.56 -9.79
N LEU A 412 -9.58 0.59 -9.37
CA LEU A 412 -10.04 -0.58 -8.64
C LEU A 412 -10.61 -0.16 -7.31
N LEU A 413 -11.82 -0.63 -6.98
CA LEU A 413 -12.43 -0.37 -5.69
C LEU A 413 -11.96 -1.39 -4.64
N PRO A 414 -11.81 -0.98 -3.38
CA PRO A 414 -11.29 -1.85 -2.35
C PRO A 414 -12.34 -2.85 -1.86
N ASP A 415 -11.87 -4.05 -1.50
CA ASP A 415 -12.67 -5.08 -0.84
C ASP A 415 -11.90 -5.75 0.31
N GLU A 416 -12.02 -7.08 0.48
CA GLU A 416 -11.30 -7.81 1.51
C GLU A 416 -9.80 -7.89 1.25
N THR A 417 -9.36 -7.99 -0.02
CA THR A 417 -7.97 -8.20 -0.44
C THR A 417 -7.43 -7.13 -1.38
N LEU A 418 -8.31 -6.46 -2.13
CA LEU A 418 -7.97 -5.33 -2.98
C LEU A 418 -7.85 -4.03 -2.17
N THR A 419 -7.00 -3.16 -2.68
CA THR A 419 -6.86 -1.75 -2.29
C THR A 419 -7.00 -0.89 -3.54
N GLU A 420 -7.20 0.42 -3.36
CA GLU A 420 -7.33 1.35 -4.48
C GLU A 420 -6.08 1.35 -5.33
N PHE A 421 -6.28 1.07 -6.60
CA PHE A 421 -5.22 1.05 -7.60
C PHE A 421 -5.78 1.57 -8.93
N TYR A 422 -5.09 2.54 -9.53
CA TYR A 422 -5.46 3.02 -10.86
C TYR A 422 -4.65 2.29 -11.92
N ILE A 423 -5.32 1.90 -13.01
CA ILE A 423 -4.71 1.19 -14.13
C ILE A 423 -5.24 1.80 -15.45
N SER A 424 -4.33 2.18 -16.32
CA SER A 424 -4.61 2.60 -17.70
C SER A 424 -3.70 1.83 -18.64
N LEU A 425 -4.27 1.19 -19.64
CA LEU A 425 -3.53 0.50 -20.69
C LEU A 425 -3.64 1.31 -21.99
N LEU A 426 -2.50 1.57 -22.59
CA LEU A 426 -2.35 2.37 -23.79
C LEU A 426 -1.67 1.55 -24.89
N GLU A 427 -2.06 1.75 -26.14
CA GLU A 427 -1.41 1.17 -27.31
C GLU A 427 -0.86 2.29 -28.20
N LYS A 428 0.38 2.12 -28.66
CA LYS A 428 0.98 2.96 -29.71
C LYS A 428 0.56 2.42 -31.06
N VAL A 429 -0.28 3.15 -31.79
CA VAL A 429 -0.82 2.72 -33.09
C VAL A 429 0.32 2.56 -34.08
N LYS A 430 0.24 1.54 -34.94
CA LYS A 430 1.10 1.42 -36.11
C LYS A 430 0.62 2.40 -37.18
N ASP A 431 1.52 3.15 -37.77
CA ASP A 431 1.24 3.96 -38.97
C ASP A 431 0.79 3.10 -40.14
#